data_48deaa45ed33bdc556d74910f3dabc77
#
_entry.id   48deaa45ed33bdc556d74910f3dabc77
#
_cell.length_a   1.000
_cell.length_b   1.000
_cell.length_c   1.000
_cell.angle_alpha   90.00
_cell.angle_beta   90.00
_cell.angle_gamma   90.00
#
_symmetry.space_group_name_H-M   'P 1'
#
loop_
_entity.id
_entity.type
_entity.pdbx_description
1 polymer ?
#
loop_
_entity_poly.entity_id
_entity_poly.type
_entity_poly.pdbx_seq_one_letter_code
_entity_poly.pdbx_strand_id
1 'polypeptide(L)'
;MTRIMYWFSFLCMILSLFVLSTAKPCQAKEISVELVWKLGQAGWVEIQVTKGDYQLIIDATSRKLPAGSRLQLGWAGWAPIVQINHEEFRVLKESKLEIKGINSGNLSVKTPEDTATVYRGDLALSWQNSHWQVVNKVDSEDYLKGVVPIEMSNEWAIGGGAEALKAQAVAARTFLVRHTGNGEKAITDSPDIDQAYAGVLVEGEASVAVAATRDEILVDDQSKQPIEALYSSHSGGYTEDAKNVWGNSDINNVSHPDPYSEEVGGAANHWRFIVSAPVLGSTFGLGPVSKVELDKYPSGRVKSVRIEDGFGLSKTVTARTFVKKFYPFGQPIQKFAFLGSFFETRKIATSPDLFSKSGLPAFLGFQEKEQGPLLSKISSTARGPSSVSQPFGVFIFDGRGWGHGVGMSQWGAYHMSQLGYNYKEILSFYYNSTFLSKP
;
A
#
# COMPACT_ATOMS: atom_id res chain seq x y z
N MET A 1 -69.36 -24.05 26.45
CA MET A 1 -68.03 -24.32 25.84
C MET A 1 -67.63 -23.32 24.77
N THR A 2 -68.10 -22.09 24.77
CA THR A 2 -67.89 -21.14 23.65
C THR A 2 -67.25 -19.79 24.07
N ARG A 3 -66.67 -19.71 25.29
CA ARG A 3 -66.02 -18.48 25.77
C ARG A 3 -64.48 -18.57 25.98
N ILE A 4 -63.88 -19.76 25.82
CA ILE A 4 -62.44 -19.98 26.05
C ILE A 4 -61.65 -19.88 24.74
N MET A 5 -62.28 -19.94 23.55
CA MET A 5 -61.60 -19.98 22.26
C MET A 5 -61.21 -18.60 21.72
N TYR A 6 -61.78 -17.51 22.27
CA TYR A 6 -61.43 -16.13 21.80
C TYR A 6 -60.21 -15.50 22.49
N TRP A 7 -59.76 -16.05 23.62
CA TRP A 7 -58.59 -15.53 24.34
C TRP A 7 -57.25 -16.08 23.80
N PHE A 8 -57.27 -17.24 23.16
CA PHE A 8 -56.06 -17.80 22.55
C PHE A 8 -55.70 -17.16 21.23
N SER A 9 -56.66 -16.70 20.46
CA SER A 9 -56.43 -16.00 19.17
C SER A 9 -55.91 -14.57 19.37
N PHE A 10 -56.22 -13.94 20.47
CA PHE A 10 -55.76 -12.58 20.78
C PHE A 10 -54.33 -12.54 21.35
N LEU A 11 -53.91 -13.64 22.01
CA LEU A 11 -52.55 -13.74 22.56
C LEU A 11 -51.51 -14.10 21.48
N CYS A 12 -51.91 -14.82 20.44
CA CYS A 12 -51.04 -15.10 19.28
C CYS A 12 -50.87 -13.89 18.36
N MET A 13 -51.81 -12.95 18.35
CA MET A 13 -51.72 -11.74 17.49
C MET A 13 -50.89 -10.63 18.13
N ILE A 14 -50.64 -10.67 19.45
CA ILE A 14 -49.77 -9.72 20.15
C ILE A 14 -48.30 -10.19 20.15
N LEU A 15 -48.03 -11.51 19.99
CA LEU A 15 -46.66 -12.03 19.95
C LEU A 15 -45.99 -11.92 18.55
N SER A 16 -46.76 -11.63 17.51
CA SER A 16 -46.21 -11.45 16.15
C SER A 16 -45.80 -10.00 15.80
N LEU A 17 -45.90 -9.07 16.74
CA LEU A 17 -45.62 -7.64 16.53
C LEU A 17 -44.33 -7.12 17.20
N PHE A 18 -43.46 -8.01 17.70
CA PHE A 18 -42.23 -7.58 18.40
C PHE A 18 -40.98 -8.33 17.94
N VAL A 19 -40.83 -8.53 16.62
CA VAL A 19 -39.52 -8.74 16.02
C VAL A 19 -39.40 -7.77 14.85
N LEU A 20 -39.62 -6.51 15.08
CA LEU A 20 -38.91 -5.48 14.37
C LEU A 20 -37.48 -5.51 14.95
N SER A 21 -36.66 -6.37 14.38
CA SER A 21 -35.19 -6.21 14.45
C SER A 21 -34.92 -4.76 14.04
N THR A 22 -34.73 -3.91 15.04
CA THR A 22 -34.09 -2.63 14.83
C THR A 22 -32.66 -2.99 14.40
N ALA A 23 -32.45 -3.16 13.07
CA ALA A 23 -31.14 -3.05 12.51
C ALA A 23 -30.65 -1.70 13.02
N LYS A 24 -29.71 -1.72 13.99
CA LYS A 24 -29.01 -0.50 14.38
C LYS A 24 -28.48 0.07 13.09
N PRO A 25 -28.76 1.36 12.77
CA PRO A 25 -28.12 1.97 11.62
C PRO A 25 -26.63 1.69 11.80
N CYS A 26 -25.99 1.11 10.79
CA CYS A 26 -24.55 0.93 10.77
C CYS A 26 -23.94 2.31 10.97
N GLN A 27 -23.48 2.56 12.19
CA GLN A 27 -22.92 3.85 12.55
C GLN A 27 -21.57 3.87 11.86
N ALA A 28 -21.39 4.80 10.94
CA ALA A 28 -20.12 5.09 10.29
C ALA A 28 -19.03 5.08 11.37
N LYS A 29 -18.03 4.23 11.18
CA LYS A 29 -17.05 3.97 12.21
C LYS A 29 -15.89 4.92 12.04
N GLU A 30 -15.67 5.78 13.01
CA GLU A 30 -14.50 6.64 13.05
C GLU A 30 -13.24 5.79 13.29
N ILE A 31 -12.22 6.04 12.49
CA ILE A 31 -10.89 5.46 12.63
C ILE A 31 -9.85 6.57 12.80
N SER A 32 -8.71 6.20 13.36
CA SER A 32 -7.57 7.09 13.54
C SER A 32 -6.45 6.69 12.57
N VAL A 33 -6.02 7.62 11.70
CA VAL A 33 -4.97 7.41 10.71
C VAL A 33 -3.81 8.34 11.00
N GLU A 34 -2.65 7.79 11.36
CA GLU A 34 -1.43 8.56 11.55
C GLU A 34 -0.82 8.92 10.19
N LEU A 35 -0.66 10.22 9.92
CA LEU A 35 -0.18 10.74 8.64
C LEU A 35 1.36 10.78 8.64
N VAL A 36 1.99 9.69 8.22
CA VAL A 36 3.45 9.53 8.22
C VAL A 36 4.05 9.45 6.82
N TRP A 37 3.26 9.08 5.80
CA TRP A 37 3.77 8.82 4.45
C TRP A 37 4.38 10.06 3.80
N LYS A 38 3.68 11.20 3.87
CA LYS A 38 4.14 12.47 3.30
C LYS A 38 4.69 13.42 4.35
N LEU A 39 4.19 13.32 5.58
CA LEU A 39 4.64 14.22 6.65
C LEU A 39 5.94 13.74 7.30
N GLY A 40 6.23 12.43 7.30
CA GLY A 40 7.41 11.88 7.94
C GLY A 40 7.55 12.36 9.40
N GLN A 41 8.75 12.79 9.76
CA GLN A 41 9.05 13.42 11.05
C GLN A 41 9.13 14.95 10.89
N ALA A 42 8.02 15.55 10.42
CA ALA A 42 8.00 16.99 10.12
C ALA A 42 8.07 17.86 11.39
N GLY A 43 9.06 18.73 11.44
CA GLY A 43 9.14 19.79 12.47
C GLY A 43 8.20 20.96 12.20
N TRP A 44 7.74 21.10 10.94
CA TRP A 44 6.80 22.12 10.48
C TRP A 44 5.69 21.51 9.63
N VAL A 45 4.43 21.85 9.95
CA VAL A 45 3.25 21.38 9.22
C VAL A 45 2.32 22.58 8.97
N GLU A 46 1.87 22.73 7.74
CA GLU A 46 0.85 23.70 7.36
C GLU A 46 -0.49 23.00 7.19
N ILE A 47 -1.54 23.58 7.82
CA ILE A 47 -2.92 23.10 7.74
C ILE A 47 -3.79 24.24 7.27
N GLN A 48 -4.65 24.00 6.29
CA GLN A 48 -5.63 24.98 5.81
C GLN A 48 -7.03 24.40 5.81
N VAL A 49 -8.00 25.14 6.33
CA VAL A 49 -9.42 24.83 6.17
C VAL A 49 -9.83 25.19 4.74
N THR A 50 -10.01 24.18 3.90
CA THR A 50 -10.35 24.38 2.46
C THR A 50 -11.85 24.39 2.22
N LYS A 51 -12.63 23.74 3.09
CA LYS A 51 -14.10 23.65 3.02
C LYS A 51 -14.69 23.51 4.41
N GLY A 52 -15.84 24.06 4.66
CA GLY A 52 -16.57 23.97 5.92
C GLY A 52 -15.98 24.85 7.02
N ASP A 53 -16.51 24.71 8.23
CA ASP A 53 -16.04 25.38 9.43
C ASP A 53 -15.51 24.36 10.43
N TYR A 54 -14.42 24.75 11.07
CA TYR A 54 -13.77 23.93 12.11
C TYR A 54 -13.61 24.75 13.39
N GLN A 55 -13.20 24.10 14.45
CA GLN A 55 -12.69 24.72 15.66
C GLN A 55 -11.35 24.09 16.04
N LEU A 56 -10.38 24.92 16.38
CA LEU A 56 -9.18 24.47 17.07
C LEU A 56 -9.47 24.41 18.56
N ILE A 57 -9.18 23.29 19.17
CA ILE A 57 -9.27 23.06 20.62
C ILE A 57 -7.84 22.87 21.12
N ILE A 58 -7.43 23.67 22.10
CA ILE A 58 -6.15 23.54 22.79
C ILE A 58 -6.49 23.37 24.27
N ASP A 59 -6.28 22.16 24.80
CA ASP A 59 -6.67 21.77 26.16
C ASP A 59 -8.14 22.12 26.45
N ALA A 60 -8.41 23.19 27.27
CA ALA A 60 -9.76 23.62 27.63
C ALA A 60 -10.26 24.82 26.82
N THR A 61 -9.47 25.36 25.89
CA THR A 61 -9.82 26.56 25.12
C THR A 61 -10.19 26.18 23.68
N SER A 62 -11.12 26.91 23.09
CA SER A 62 -11.49 26.66 21.67
C SER A 62 -11.54 27.97 20.89
N ARG A 63 -11.18 27.87 19.59
CA ARG A 63 -11.19 28.99 18.63
C ARG A 63 -11.81 28.53 17.32
N LYS A 64 -12.77 29.30 16.79
CA LYS A 64 -13.38 29.02 15.49
C LYS A 64 -12.37 29.22 14.36
N LEU A 65 -12.38 28.28 13.39
CA LEU A 65 -11.60 28.31 12.16
C LEU A 65 -12.55 28.24 10.96
N PRO A 66 -12.99 29.38 10.42
CA PRO A 66 -13.79 29.39 9.20
C PRO A 66 -12.98 28.93 7.98
N ALA A 67 -13.69 28.62 6.89
CA ALA A 67 -13.04 28.32 5.60
C ALA A 67 -12.03 29.42 5.23
N GLY A 68 -10.87 29.02 4.75
CA GLY A 68 -9.74 29.90 4.45
C GLY A 68 -8.74 30.08 5.60
N SER A 69 -9.07 29.67 6.84
CA SER A 69 -8.13 29.73 7.97
C SER A 69 -6.88 28.90 7.69
N ARG A 70 -5.72 29.45 8.06
CA ARG A 70 -4.41 28.79 7.92
C ARG A 70 -3.76 28.64 9.28
N LEU A 71 -3.26 27.45 9.54
CA LEU A 71 -2.48 27.13 10.73
C LEU A 71 -1.09 26.69 10.27
N GLN A 72 -0.08 27.12 11.01
CA GLN A 72 1.28 26.61 10.90
C GLN A 72 1.70 26.06 12.25
N LEU A 73 2.09 24.80 12.25
CA LEU A 73 2.62 24.10 13.42
C LEU A 73 4.13 24.07 13.28
N GLY A 74 4.85 24.44 14.34
CA GLY A 74 6.29 24.51 14.28
C GLY A 74 6.95 24.45 15.65
N TRP A 75 8.21 24.87 15.67
CA TRP A 75 9.01 24.95 16.88
C TRP A 75 9.71 26.33 16.98
N ALA A 76 9.59 27.02 18.08
CA ALA A 76 10.28 28.27 18.29
C ALA A 76 11.01 28.29 19.65
N GLY A 77 12.35 28.36 19.57
CA GLY A 77 13.21 28.35 20.73
C GLY A 77 13.12 27.05 21.54
N TRP A 78 12.28 27.04 22.57
CA TRP A 78 12.18 25.94 23.54
C TRP A 78 10.79 25.25 23.57
N ALA A 79 9.82 25.73 22.79
CA ALA A 79 8.44 25.24 22.80
C ALA A 79 7.87 25.03 21.40
N PRO A 80 6.90 24.08 21.24
CA PRO A 80 6.10 24.02 20.04
C PRO A 80 5.21 25.26 19.92
N ILE A 81 4.98 25.70 18.69
CA ILE A 81 4.13 26.86 18.38
C ILE A 81 3.00 26.46 17.41
N VAL A 82 1.88 27.16 17.56
CA VAL A 82 0.77 27.16 16.62
C VAL A 82 0.56 28.59 16.16
N GLN A 83 0.68 28.86 14.87
CA GLN A 83 0.40 30.16 14.29
C GLN A 83 -0.92 30.08 13.52
N ILE A 84 -1.87 30.99 13.79
CA ILE A 84 -3.18 31.06 13.14
C ILE A 84 -3.28 32.41 12.44
N ASN A 85 -3.36 32.41 11.09
CA ASN A 85 -3.48 33.63 10.29
C ASN A 85 -2.50 34.72 10.73
N HIS A 86 -1.23 34.38 11.00
CA HIS A 86 -0.14 35.26 11.49
C HIS A 86 -0.10 35.58 12.98
N GLU A 87 -1.04 35.09 13.77
CA GLU A 87 -1.02 35.20 15.23
C GLU A 87 -0.39 33.96 15.86
N GLU A 88 0.72 34.13 16.61
CA GLU A 88 1.50 33.02 17.18
C GLU A 88 1.07 32.70 18.60
N PHE A 89 0.91 31.42 18.91
CA PHE A 89 0.62 30.88 20.23
C PHE A 89 1.67 29.83 20.58
N ARG A 90 2.26 29.94 21.75
CA ARG A 90 3.10 28.87 22.31
C ARG A 90 2.22 27.87 23.03
N VAL A 91 2.48 26.61 22.83
CA VAL A 91 1.77 25.51 23.48
C VAL A 91 2.75 24.67 24.29
N LEU A 92 2.26 23.99 25.32
CA LEU A 92 3.08 23.03 26.06
C LEU A 92 3.31 21.80 25.22
N LYS A 93 4.40 21.07 25.46
CA LYS A 93 4.67 19.79 24.75
C LYS A 93 3.57 18.74 25.00
N GLU A 94 2.97 18.81 26.16
CA GLU A 94 1.92 17.91 26.64
C GLU A 94 0.51 18.36 26.23
N SER A 95 0.37 19.56 25.65
CA SER A 95 -0.94 20.08 25.23
C SER A 95 -1.56 19.17 24.16
N LYS A 96 -2.86 18.92 24.33
CA LYS A 96 -3.67 18.21 23.34
C LYS A 96 -4.33 19.23 22.43
N LEU A 97 -4.07 19.10 21.14
CA LEU A 97 -4.65 19.94 20.12
C LEU A 97 -5.55 19.10 19.23
N GLU A 98 -6.75 19.61 18.97
CA GLU A 98 -7.69 19.00 18.02
C GLU A 98 -8.23 20.09 17.08
N ILE A 99 -8.27 19.78 15.78
CA ILE A 99 -9.03 20.55 14.79
C ILE A 99 -10.28 19.76 14.50
N LYS A 100 -11.42 20.23 14.97
CA LYS A 100 -12.69 19.52 14.96
C LYS A 100 -13.69 20.19 14.02
N GLY A 101 -14.30 19.38 13.12
CA GLY A 101 -15.33 19.87 12.21
C GLY A 101 -16.59 20.34 12.95
N ILE A 102 -17.10 21.50 12.61
CA ILE A 102 -18.41 22.00 13.05
C ILE A 102 -19.49 21.49 12.06
N ASN A 103 -19.13 21.40 10.81
CA ASN A 103 -19.94 20.85 9.72
C ASN A 103 -19.05 20.07 8.75
N SER A 104 -19.63 19.46 7.71
CA SER A 104 -18.86 18.71 6.69
C SER A 104 -17.84 19.64 6.02
N GLY A 105 -16.58 19.27 6.13
CA GLY A 105 -15.48 20.10 5.65
C GLY A 105 -14.26 19.29 5.24
N ASN A 106 -13.23 20.00 4.78
CA ASN A 106 -11.97 19.43 4.35
C ASN A 106 -10.80 20.26 4.89
N LEU A 107 -9.75 19.57 5.27
CA LEU A 107 -8.48 20.14 5.74
C LEU A 107 -7.37 19.78 4.75
N SER A 108 -6.65 20.76 4.27
CA SER A 108 -5.42 20.59 3.51
C SER A 108 -4.24 20.51 4.48
N VAL A 109 -3.38 19.52 4.34
CA VAL A 109 -2.20 19.29 5.19
C VAL A 109 -0.97 19.10 4.30
N LYS A 110 0.13 19.75 4.64
CA LYS A 110 1.42 19.61 3.94
C LYS A 110 2.61 19.95 4.84
N THR A 111 3.79 19.51 4.43
CA THR A 111 5.05 20.13 4.88
C THR A 111 5.42 21.29 3.96
N PRO A 112 6.42 22.12 4.32
CA PRO A 112 6.88 23.18 3.42
C PRO A 112 7.42 22.69 2.07
N GLU A 113 7.86 21.43 2.00
CA GLU A 113 8.54 20.84 0.85
C GLU A 113 7.61 20.00 -0.04
N ASP A 114 6.43 19.64 0.48
CA ASP A 114 5.53 18.70 -0.20
C ASP A 114 4.28 19.36 -0.78
N THR A 115 3.64 18.63 -1.69
CA THR A 115 2.31 18.97 -2.18
C THR A 115 1.25 18.68 -1.13
N ALA A 116 0.24 19.54 -1.05
CA ALA A 116 -0.83 19.41 -0.09
C ALA A 116 -1.69 18.16 -0.36
N THR A 117 -2.03 17.45 0.69
CA THR A 117 -3.06 16.42 0.68
C THR A 117 -4.31 16.94 1.41
N VAL A 118 -5.48 16.64 0.90
CA VAL A 118 -6.76 17.10 1.44
C VAL A 118 -7.48 15.95 2.11
N TYR A 119 -7.88 16.14 3.37
CA TYR A 119 -8.53 15.12 4.19
C TYR A 119 -9.92 15.57 4.66
N ARG A 120 -10.84 14.62 4.83
CA ARG A 120 -12.08 14.78 5.61
C ARG A 120 -11.83 14.50 7.08
N GLY A 121 -12.83 14.80 7.89
CA GLY A 121 -12.82 14.49 9.33
C GLY A 121 -12.01 15.47 10.15
N ASP A 122 -11.58 15.03 11.31
CA ASP A 122 -10.89 15.82 12.32
C ASP A 122 -9.39 15.54 12.31
N LEU A 123 -8.58 16.42 12.91
CA LEU A 123 -7.17 16.19 13.15
C LEU A 123 -6.86 16.27 14.64
N ALA A 124 -6.19 15.24 15.17
CA ALA A 124 -5.53 15.32 16.47
C ALA A 124 -4.04 15.59 16.26
N LEU A 125 -3.48 16.52 17.00
CA LEU A 125 -2.14 17.05 16.84
C LEU A 125 -1.39 16.96 18.16
N SER A 126 -0.16 16.48 18.12
CA SER A 126 0.70 16.44 19.30
C SER A 126 2.16 16.62 18.92
N TRP A 127 2.96 17.18 19.86
CA TRP A 127 4.41 17.30 19.68
C TRP A 127 5.10 16.14 20.39
N GLN A 128 5.73 15.26 19.63
CA GLN A 128 6.42 14.08 20.17
C GLN A 128 7.73 13.84 19.43
N ASN A 129 8.76 13.38 20.14
CA ASN A 129 10.06 13.02 19.54
C ASN A 129 10.64 14.09 18.61
N SER A 130 10.47 15.38 18.95
CA SER A 130 10.94 16.53 18.17
C SER A 130 10.27 16.74 16.80
N HIS A 131 9.06 16.22 16.62
CA HIS A 131 8.24 16.47 15.42
C HIS A 131 6.75 16.57 15.77
N TRP A 132 5.94 17.07 14.84
CA TRP A 132 4.49 17.06 14.94
C TRP A 132 3.93 15.72 14.48
N GLN A 133 3.24 15.03 15.36
CA GLN A 133 2.39 13.90 15.02
C GLN A 133 1.02 14.44 14.63
N VAL A 134 0.53 14.03 13.47
CA VAL A 134 -0.78 14.40 12.91
C VAL A 134 -1.59 13.12 12.71
N VAL A 135 -2.73 13.03 13.38
CA VAL A 135 -3.65 11.90 13.28
C VAL A 135 -4.97 12.38 12.69
N ASN A 136 -5.36 11.85 11.55
CA ASN A 136 -6.66 12.11 10.94
C ASN A 136 -7.70 11.17 11.54
N LYS A 137 -8.75 11.72 12.15
CA LYS A 137 -9.93 10.99 12.61
C LYS A 137 -10.99 11.10 11.54
N VAL A 138 -11.32 10.00 10.91
CA VAL A 138 -12.14 9.98 9.69
C VAL A 138 -13.10 8.80 9.69
N ASP A 139 -14.25 8.93 9.02
CA ASP A 139 -15.14 7.83 8.71
C ASP A 139 -14.42 6.75 7.89
N SER A 140 -14.63 5.46 8.24
CA SER A 140 -13.93 4.35 7.59
C SER A 140 -14.21 4.25 6.08
N GLU A 141 -15.42 4.57 5.64
CA GLU A 141 -15.74 4.56 4.22
C GLU A 141 -15.11 5.76 3.49
N ASP A 142 -15.02 6.92 4.13
CA ASP A 142 -14.30 8.07 3.59
C ASP A 142 -12.78 7.84 3.53
N TYR A 143 -12.20 7.11 4.48
CA TYR A 143 -10.84 6.62 4.40
C TYR A 143 -10.64 5.71 3.17
N LEU A 144 -11.50 4.72 2.98
CA LEU A 144 -11.41 3.77 1.87
C LEU A 144 -11.52 4.45 0.50
N LYS A 145 -12.30 5.53 0.37
CA LYS A 145 -12.34 6.33 -0.86
C LYS A 145 -11.01 6.99 -1.20
N GLY A 146 -10.16 7.23 -0.20
CA GLY A 146 -8.80 7.75 -0.38
C GLY A 146 -7.72 6.67 -0.50
N VAL A 147 -8.05 5.41 -0.22
CA VAL A 147 -7.15 4.24 -0.32
C VAL A 147 -7.33 3.53 -1.67
N VAL A 148 -8.55 3.10 -1.98
CA VAL A 148 -8.80 2.21 -3.14
C VAL A 148 -8.30 2.81 -4.47
N PRO A 149 -8.44 4.13 -4.76
CA PRO A 149 -7.91 4.71 -6.00
C PRO A 149 -6.39 4.70 -6.13
N ILE A 150 -5.66 4.60 -5.01
CA ILE A 150 -4.19 4.50 -5.00
C ILE A 150 -3.74 3.06 -5.22
N GLU A 151 -4.48 2.11 -4.66
CA GLU A 151 -4.21 0.69 -4.83
C GLU A 151 -4.57 0.20 -6.24
N MET A 152 -5.72 0.62 -6.75
CA MET A 152 -6.19 0.34 -8.11
C MET A 152 -6.70 1.63 -8.77
N SER A 153 -6.12 2.01 -9.92
CA SER A 153 -6.47 3.24 -10.63
C SER A 153 -7.98 3.34 -10.95
N ASN A 154 -8.54 4.53 -10.80
CA ASN A 154 -9.91 4.86 -11.26
C ASN A 154 -10.12 4.51 -12.74
N GLU A 155 -9.09 4.59 -13.58
CA GLU A 155 -9.15 4.29 -15.01
C GLU A 155 -9.49 2.83 -15.29
N TRP A 156 -9.24 1.92 -14.34
CA TRP A 156 -9.58 0.51 -14.50
C TRP A 156 -11.09 0.27 -14.62
N ALA A 157 -11.92 1.12 -14.01
CA ALA A 157 -13.37 1.04 -14.18
C ALA A 157 -13.79 1.19 -15.67
N ILE A 158 -13.15 2.14 -16.37
CA ILE A 158 -13.42 2.41 -17.81
C ILE A 158 -12.94 1.20 -18.65
N GLY A 159 -11.85 0.55 -18.24
CA GLY A 159 -11.30 -0.63 -18.92
C GLY A 159 -12.01 -1.95 -18.61
N GLY A 160 -13.18 -1.95 -17.96
CA GLY A 160 -13.92 -3.16 -17.59
C GLY A 160 -13.55 -3.73 -16.21
N GLY A 161 -12.78 -3.02 -15.39
CA GLY A 161 -12.31 -3.45 -14.06
C GLY A 161 -13.22 -3.02 -12.89
N ALA A 162 -14.47 -2.65 -13.12
CA ALA A 162 -15.37 -2.19 -12.06
C ALA A 162 -15.56 -3.23 -10.94
N GLU A 163 -15.65 -4.51 -11.28
CA GLU A 163 -15.77 -5.61 -10.30
C GLU A 163 -14.45 -5.84 -9.54
N ALA A 164 -13.30 -5.60 -10.17
CA ALA A 164 -12.00 -5.63 -9.48
C ALA A 164 -11.89 -4.50 -8.43
N LEU A 165 -12.36 -3.29 -8.75
CA LEU A 165 -12.43 -2.18 -7.79
C LEU A 165 -13.33 -2.50 -6.60
N LYS A 166 -14.46 -3.20 -6.82
CA LYS A 166 -15.33 -3.67 -5.74
C LYS A 166 -14.62 -4.73 -4.88
N ALA A 167 -13.92 -5.68 -5.50
CA ALA A 167 -13.14 -6.68 -4.78
C ALA A 167 -12.04 -6.02 -3.94
N GLN A 168 -11.32 -5.03 -4.51
CA GLN A 168 -10.32 -4.25 -3.78
C GLN A 168 -10.93 -3.49 -2.59
N ALA A 169 -12.10 -2.88 -2.77
CA ALA A 169 -12.78 -2.15 -1.69
C ALA A 169 -13.13 -3.07 -0.52
N VAL A 170 -13.63 -4.29 -0.80
CA VAL A 170 -13.91 -5.30 0.23
C VAL A 170 -12.64 -5.78 0.90
N ALA A 171 -11.58 -6.07 0.14
CA ALA A 171 -10.29 -6.51 0.69
C ALA A 171 -9.68 -5.41 1.59
N ALA A 172 -9.63 -4.16 1.11
CA ALA A 172 -9.10 -3.03 1.87
C ALA A 172 -9.91 -2.77 3.16
N ARG A 173 -11.24 -2.89 3.11
CA ARG A 173 -12.10 -2.75 4.29
C ARG A 173 -11.88 -3.89 5.29
N THR A 174 -11.70 -5.11 4.82
CA THR A 174 -11.41 -6.26 5.67
C THR A 174 -10.08 -6.09 6.40
N PHE A 175 -9.03 -5.67 5.66
CA PHE A 175 -7.73 -5.32 6.23
C PHE A 175 -7.86 -4.24 7.30
N LEU A 176 -8.56 -3.14 6.99
CA LEU A 176 -8.80 -2.03 7.93
C LEU A 176 -9.47 -2.51 9.22
N VAL A 177 -10.56 -3.26 9.12
CA VAL A 177 -11.31 -3.77 10.29
C VAL A 177 -10.44 -4.66 11.15
N ARG A 178 -9.66 -5.55 10.52
CA ARG A 178 -8.75 -6.46 11.22
C ARG A 178 -7.62 -5.72 11.95
N HIS A 179 -6.94 -4.81 11.27
CA HIS A 179 -5.76 -4.12 11.82
C HIS A 179 -6.12 -3.08 12.86
N THR A 180 -7.24 -2.39 12.68
CA THR A 180 -7.70 -1.40 13.65
C THR A 180 -8.47 -1.99 14.83
N GLY A 181 -8.77 -3.30 14.84
CA GLY A 181 -9.67 -3.88 15.83
C GLY A 181 -11.04 -3.22 15.77
N ASN A 182 -11.49 -2.91 14.55
CA ASN A 182 -12.72 -2.19 14.30
C ASN A 182 -12.70 -0.72 14.81
N GLY A 183 -11.56 -0.02 14.66
CA GLY A 183 -11.37 1.40 15.01
C GLY A 183 -10.81 1.67 16.41
N GLU A 184 -10.49 0.62 17.18
CA GLU A 184 -9.87 0.76 18.51
C GLU A 184 -8.38 1.13 18.46
N LYS A 185 -7.70 0.78 17.37
CA LYS A 185 -6.28 1.06 17.15
C LYS A 185 -6.10 2.00 15.97
N ALA A 186 -5.08 2.84 16.03
CA ALA A 186 -4.67 3.65 14.89
C ALA A 186 -4.01 2.79 13.82
N ILE A 187 -4.15 3.24 12.56
CA ILE A 187 -3.47 2.74 11.37
C ILE A 187 -2.64 3.89 10.79
N THR A 188 -1.66 3.61 9.93
CA THR A 188 -0.88 4.63 9.23
C THR A 188 -1.37 4.84 7.80
N ASP A 189 -1.02 5.99 7.20
CA ASP A 189 -1.29 6.28 5.78
C ASP A 189 -0.21 5.70 4.84
N SER A 190 0.77 4.96 5.36
CA SER A 190 1.95 4.51 4.62
C SER A 190 1.74 3.15 3.96
N PRO A 191 1.99 3.03 2.62
CA PRO A 191 1.95 1.76 1.90
C PRO A 191 3.06 0.77 2.35
N ASP A 192 4.08 1.24 3.04
CA ASP A 192 5.16 0.38 3.57
C ASP A 192 4.77 -0.31 4.89
N ILE A 193 3.75 0.18 5.57
CA ILE A 193 3.31 -0.28 6.90
C ILE A 193 1.88 -0.85 6.83
N ASP A 194 0.93 -0.07 6.29
CA ASP A 194 -0.49 -0.40 6.23
C ASP A 194 -1.03 -0.22 4.80
N GLN A 195 -1.82 0.81 4.54
CA GLN A 195 -2.44 1.10 3.25
C GLN A 195 -2.13 2.53 2.80
N ALA A 196 -1.91 2.72 1.49
CA ALA A 196 -1.67 4.04 0.92
C ALA A 196 -2.93 4.92 1.00
N TYR A 197 -2.98 5.87 1.93
CA TYR A 197 -4.09 6.81 2.07
C TYR A 197 -3.72 8.20 1.57
N ALA A 198 -4.34 8.64 0.49
CA ALA A 198 -4.04 9.92 -0.18
C ALA A 198 -5.18 10.96 -0.08
N GLY A 199 -6.15 10.73 0.81
CA GLY A 199 -7.24 11.68 1.08
C GLY A 199 -8.22 11.86 -0.08
N VAL A 200 -8.81 13.05 -0.20
CA VAL A 200 -9.99 13.34 -1.03
C VAL A 200 -9.66 13.53 -2.53
N LEU A 201 -8.46 14.03 -2.84
CA LEU A 201 -8.14 14.46 -4.21
C LEU A 201 -7.99 13.32 -5.21
N VAL A 202 -7.88 12.08 -4.73
CA VAL A 202 -7.75 10.87 -5.56
C VAL A 202 -9.08 10.17 -5.83
N GLU A 203 -10.17 10.65 -5.24
CA GLU A 203 -11.48 10.04 -5.38
C GLU A 203 -11.98 10.06 -6.83
N GLY A 204 -12.74 9.02 -7.20
CA GLY A 204 -13.28 8.84 -8.54
C GLY A 204 -14.11 7.56 -8.62
N GLU A 205 -14.00 6.83 -9.70
CA GLU A 205 -14.75 5.58 -9.96
C GLU A 205 -14.52 4.51 -8.85
N ALA A 206 -13.34 4.45 -8.27
CA ALA A 206 -13.08 3.58 -7.13
C ALA A 206 -13.93 3.93 -5.89
N SER A 207 -14.30 5.20 -5.72
CA SER A 207 -15.21 5.62 -4.64
C SER A 207 -16.64 5.10 -4.85
N VAL A 208 -17.06 4.91 -6.11
CA VAL A 208 -18.34 4.25 -6.44
C VAL A 208 -18.29 2.77 -6.01
N ALA A 209 -17.18 2.09 -6.25
CA ALA A 209 -16.98 0.71 -5.83
C ALA A 209 -17.00 0.55 -4.30
N VAL A 210 -16.36 1.47 -3.56
CA VAL A 210 -16.43 1.53 -2.08
C VAL A 210 -17.88 1.65 -1.62
N ALA A 211 -18.64 2.60 -2.19
CA ALA A 211 -20.04 2.80 -1.81
C ALA A 211 -20.94 1.59 -2.16
N ALA A 212 -20.69 0.95 -3.31
CA ALA A 212 -21.46 -0.22 -3.77
C ALA A 212 -21.26 -1.48 -2.90
N THR A 213 -20.11 -1.57 -2.21
CA THR A 213 -19.75 -2.69 -1.33
C THR A 213 -19.73 -2.27 0.15
N ARG A 214 -20.46 -1.21 0.49
CA ARG A 214 -20.48 -0.64 1.84
C ARG A 214 -20.72 -1.71 2.91
N ASP A 215 -19.89 -1.66 3.95
CA ASP A 215 -19.92 -2.56 5.13
C ASP A 215 -19.58 -4.03 4.81
N GLU A 216 -19.26 -4.41 3.57
CA GLU A 216 -18.90 -5.79 3.23
C GLU A 216 -17.44 -6.07 3.58
N ILE A 217 -17.22 -7.15 4.35
CA ILE A 217 -15.90 -7.66 4.70
C ILE A 217 -15.82 -9.17 4.45
N LEU A 218 -14.62 -9.68 4.31
CA LEU A 218 -14.33 -11.11 4.28
C LEU A 218 -14.09 -11.62 5.70
N VAL A 219 -14.78 -12.69 6.05
CA VAL A 219 -14.57 -13.39 7.32
C VAL A 219 -14.23 -14.86 7.05
N ASP A 220 -13.39 -15.43 7.89
CA ASP A 220 -13.04 -16.83 7.86
C ASP A 220 -14.28 -17.70 8.20
N ASP A 221 -14.46 -18.80 7.48
CA ASP A 221 -15.66 -19.65 7.57
C ASP A 221 -15.77 -20.41 8.90
N GLN A 222 -14.66 -20.62 9.60
CA GLN A 222 -14.60 -21.31 10.89
C GLN A 222 -14.62 -20.34 12.07
N SER A 223 -13.64 -19.41 12.10
CA SER A 223 -13.50 -18.49 13.24
C SER A 223 -14.52 -17.35 13.23
N LYS A 224 -15.15 -17.05 12.10
CA LYS A 224 -16.06 -15.91 11.89
C LYS A 224 -15.39 -14.56 12.17
N GLN A 225 -14.05 -14.51 12.14
CA GLN A 225 -13.28 -13.29 12.30
C GLN A 225 -12.86 -12.72 10.94
N PRO A 226 -12.66 -11.40 10.84
CA PRO A 226 -12.10 -10.80 9.64
C PRO A 226 -10.75 -11.44 9.29
N ILE A 227 -10.56 -11.80 8.02
CA ILE A 227 -9.30 -12.39 7.55
C ILE A 227 -8.19 -11.34 7.41
N GLU A 228 -6.96 -11.80 7.24
CA GLU A 228 -5.85 -10.98 6.75
C GLU A 228 -5.99 -10.83 5.23
N ALA A 229 -6.80 -9.87 4.77
CA ALA A 229 -7.12 -9.71 3.34
C ALA A 229 -5.97 -9.03 2.59
N LEU A 230 -4.88 -9.78 2.38
CA LEU A 230 -3.67 -9.31 1.70
C LEU A 230 -3.87 -9.20 0.20
N TYR A 231 -3.21 -8.25 -0.44
CA TYR A 231 -3.22 -8.09 -1.90
C TYR A 231 -1.87 -7.56 -2.39
N SER A 232 -1.59 -7.78 -3.66
CA SER A 232 -0.37 -7.31 -4.31
C SER A 232 -0.63 -6.93 -5.75
N SER A 233 0.24 -6.13 -6.34
CA SER A 233 0.03 -5.64 -7.71
C SER A 233 -0.15 -6.79 -8.71
N HIS A 234 0.77 -7.79 -8.73
CA HIS A 234 0.74 -8.84 -9.74
C HIS A 234 1.37 -10.14 -9.23
N SER A 235 0.65 -11.25 -9.29
CA SER A 235 1.12 -12.56 -8.81
C SER A 235 2.23 -13.19 -9.68
N GLY A 236 2.31 -12.83 -10.96
CA GLY A 236 3.21 -13.45 -11.92
C GLY A 236 2.76 -14.85 -12.38
N GLY A 237 1.46 -15.16 -12.29
CA GLY A 237 0.87 -16.44 -12.68
C GLY A 237 0.76 -17.46 -11.54
N TYR A 238 1.21 -17.10 -10.32
CA TYR A 238 1.10 -17.95 -9.14
C TYR A 238 1.09 -17.12 -7.87
N THR A 239 0.12 -17.29 -6.97
CA THR A 239 0.10 -16.62 -5.67
C THR A 239 1.12 -17.26 -4.72
N GLU A 240 1.41 -16.62 -3.59
CA GLU A 240 2.36 -17.13 -2.60
C GLU A 240 1.68 -17.34 -1.24
N ASP A 241 2.15 -18.31 -0.48
CA ASP A 241 1.75 -18.49 0.92
C ASP A 241 2.23 -17.34 1.80
N ALA A 242 1.35 -16.79 2.64
CA ALA A 242 1.70 -15.77 3.62
C ALA A 242 2.85 -16.22 4.55
N LYS A 243 2.90 -17.51 4.93
CA LYS A 243 3.97 -18.07 5.77
C LYS A 243 5.35 -17.96 5.13
N ASN A 244 5.44 -18.03 3.80
CA ASN A 244 6.71 -17.95 3.08
C ASN A 244 7.25 -16.51 3.04
N VAL A 245 6.40 -15.51 3.18
CA VAL A 245 6.77 -14.09 3.15
C VAL A 245 7.00 -13.53 4.56
N TRP A 246 6.11 -13.87 5.52
CA TRP A 246 6.11 -13.30 6.87
C TRP A 246 6.32 -14.31 8.00
N GLY A 247 6.33 -15.62 7.70
CA GLY A 247 6.58 -16.67 8.68
C GLY A 247 5.33 -17.18 9.41
N ASN A 248 4.19 -16.51 9.31
CA ASN A 248 2.94 -16.88 9.95
C ASN A 248 2.04 -17.66 8.98
N SER A 249 1.55 -18.82 9.39
CA SER A 249 0.56 -19.57 8.61
C SER A 249 -0.77 -18.82 8.55
N ASP A 250 -1.34 -18.75 7.35
CA ASP A 250 -2.65 -18.17 7.10
C ASP A 250 -3.38 -19.03 6.08
N ILE A 251 -4.48 -19.66 6.50
CA ILE A 251 -5.25 -20.58 5.67
C ILE A 251 -6.06 -19.88 4.57
N ASN A 252 -6.28 -18.58 4.72
CA ASN A 252 -7.04 -17.79 3.75
C ASN A 252 -6.13 -17.27 2.62
N ASN A 253 -4.81 -17.17 2.86
CA ASN A 253 -3.80 -16.69 1.92
C ASN A 253 -2.78 -17.78 1.57
N VAL A 254 -3.23 -18.80 0.85
CA VAL A 254 -2.39 -19.92 0.40
C VAL A 254 -1.99 -19.77 -1.07
N SER A 255 -0.88 -20.39 -1.43
CA SER A 255 -0.40 -20.34 -2.82
C SER A 255 -1.22 -21.24 -3.75
N HIS A 256 -1.58 -20.70 -4.92
CA HIS A 256 -2.27 -21.43 -5.99
C HIS A 256 -1.95 -20.83 -7.37
N PRO A 257 -2.19 -21.58 -8.49
CA PRO A 257 -2.07 -21.03 -9.84
C PRO A 257 -3.02 -19.84 -10.05
N ASP A 258 -2.52 -18.80 -10.69
CA ASP A 258 -3.28 -17.60 -11.05
C ASP A 258 -3.16 -17.32 -12.56
N PRO A 259 -3.90 -18.07 -13.39
CA PRO A 259 -3.85 -17.91 -14.84
C PRO A 259 -4.35 -16.54 -15.31
N TYR A 260 -5.17 -15.87 -14.50
CA TYR A 260 -5.70 -14.54 -14.84
C TYR A 260 -4.64 -13.44 -14.84
N SER A 261 -3.51 -13.65 -14.12
CA SER A 261 -2.39 -12.72 -14.14
C SER A 261 -1.41 -12.93 -15.30
N GLU A 262 -1.45 -14.05 -16.01
CA GLU A 262 -0.41 -14.40 -17.00
C GLU A 262 -0.44 -13.52 -18.25
N GLU A 263 -1.59 -13.01 -18.66
CA GLU A 263 -1.79 -12.30 -19.93
C GLU A 263 -1.89 -10.77 -19.78
N VAL A 264 -1.80 -10.25 -18.57
CA VAL A 264 -2.06 -8.84 -18.27
C VAL A 264 -0.89 -8.19 -17.53
N GLY A 265 -0.96 -6.88 -17.34
CA GLY A 265 0.00 -6.15 -16.48
C GLY A 265 1.27 -5.68 -17.17
N GLY A 266 1.49 -6.00 -18.44
CA GLY A 266 2.62 -5.49 -19.21
C GLY A 266 3.97 -5.63 -18.50
N ALA A 267 4.58 -4.50 -18.11
CA ALA A 267 5.88 -4.49 -17.40
C ALA A 267 5.81 -5.11 -16.00
N ALA A 268 4.63 -5.18 -15.37
CA ALA A 268 4.46 -5.87 -14.10
C ALA A 268 4.45 -7.40 -14.28
N ASN A 269 4.00 -7.89 -15.45
CA ASN A 269 4.00 -9.31 -15.76
C ASN A 269 5.38 -9.84 -16.13
N HIS A 270 6.10 -9.13 -17.03
CA HIS A 270 7.44 -9.55 -17.47
C HIS A 270 8.42 -8.38 -17.36
N TRP A 271 9.45 -8.57 -16.54
CA TRP A 271 10.50 -7.58 -16.36
C TRP A 271 11.88 -8.22 -16.48
N ARG A 272 12.88 -7.41 -16.81
CA ARG A 272 14.28 -7.81 -16.90
C ARG A 272 15.15 -6.81 -16.17
N PHE A 273 16.06 -7.33 -15.35
CA PHE A 273 17.09 -6.54 -14.70
C PHE A 273 18.46 -7.05 -15.08
N ILE A 274 19.38 -6.14 -15.44
CA ILE A 274 20.73 -6.49 -15.87
C ILE A 274 21.72 -5.74 -14.97
N VAL A 275 22.69 -6.47 -14.45
CA VAL A 275 23.72 -5.90 -13.58
C VAL A 275 25.07 -6.55 -13.86
N SER A 276 26.15 -5.74 -13.86
CA SER A 276 27.50 -6.28 -14.00
C SER A 276 27.93 -7.06 -12.77
N ALA A 277 28.77 -8.09 -12.96
CA ALA A 277 29.28 -8.92 -11.87
C ALA A 277 30.02 -8.10 -10.77
N PRO A 278 30.81 -7.06 -11.08
CA PRO A 278 31.42 -6.19 -10.07
C PRO A 278 30.38 -5.40 -9.26
N VAL A 279 29.37 -4.82 -9.93
CA VAL A 279 28.31 -4.05 -9.24
C VAL A 279 27.47 -4.94 -8.36
N LEU A 280 27.08 -6.12 -8.84
CA LEU A 280 26.36 -7.09 -8.04
C LEU A 280 27.16 -7.48 -6.78
N GLY A 281 28.45 -7.75 -6.92
CA GLY A 281 29.33 -8.10 -5.80
C GLY A 281 29.43 -6.96 -4.79
N SER A 282 29.78 -5.76 -5.23
CA SER A 282 29.95 -4.59 -4.36
C SER A 282 28.67 -4.24 -3.58
N THR A 283 27.48 -4.45 -4.18
CA THR A 283 26.17 -4.23 -3.52
C THR A 283 26.01 -5.10 -2.26
N PHE A 284 26.64 -6.28 -2.24
CA PHE A 284 26.58 -7.23 -1.13
C PHE A 284 27.89 -7.34 -0.33
N GLY A 285 28.89 -6.49 -0.62
CA GLY A 285 30.19 -6.48 0.05
C GLY A 285 31.10 -7.65 -0.36
N LEU A 286 30.99 -8.09 -1.63
CA LEU A 286 31.80 -9.14 -2.25
C LEU A 286 32.65 -8.60 -3.39
N GLY A 287 33.61 -9.36 -3.85
CA GLY A 287 34.29 -9.16 -5.12
C GLY A 287 33.37 -9.39 -6.33
N PRO A 288 33.91 -9.30 -7.56
CA PRO A 288 33.12 -9.56 -8.77
C PRO A 288 32.48 -10.95 -8.73
N VAL A 289 31.16 -11.03 -8.93
CA VAL A 289 30.37 -12.24 -8.78
C VAL A 289 30.72 -13.26 -9.88
N SER A 290 31.01 -14.48 -9.45
CA SER A 290 31.24 -15.64 -10.32
C SER A 290 29.96 -16.45 -10.52
N LYS A 291 29.13 -16.58 -9.46
CA LYS A 291 27.96 -17.45 -9.44
C LYS A 291 26.83 -16.85 -8.63
N VAL A 292 25.58 -17.09 -9.07
CA VAL A 292 24.34 -16.84 -8.32
C VAL A 292 23.52 -18.10 -8.32
N GLU A 293 23.08 -18.54 -7.15
CA GLU A 293 22.19 -19.69 -6.95
C GLU A 293 20.89 -19.22 -6.30
N LEU A 294 19.76 -19.76 -6.79
CA LEU A 294 18.42 -19.45 -6.30
C LEU A 294 17.83 -20.65 -5.58
N ASP A 295 17.49 -20.48 -4.30
CA ASP A 295 16.61 -21.41 -3.58
C ASP A 295 15.16 -20.92 -3.71
N LYS A 296 14.23 -21.81 -4.06
CA LYS A 296 12.86 -21.46 -4.40
C LYS A 296 11.83 -22.19 -3.56
N TYR A 297 10.70 -21.53 -3.36
CA TYR A 297 9.49 -22.15 -2.86
C TYR A 297 8.81 -23.02 -3.94
N PRO A 298 7.86 -23.91 -3.58
CA PRO A 298 7.08 -24.69 -4.55
C PRO A 298 6.31 -23.82 -5.55
N SER A 299 5.93 -22.60 -5.19
CA SER A 299 5.32 -21.61 -6.09
C SER A 299 6.23 -21.17 -7.25
N GLY A 300 7.54 -21.45 -7.16
CA GLY A 300 8.57 -20.96 -8.08
C GLY A 300 9.17 -19.61 -7.68
N ARG A 301 8.63 -18.93 -6.66
CA ARG A 301 9.24 -17.70 -6.12
C ARG A 301 10.54 -18.00 -5.41
N VAL A 302 11.49 -17.08 -5.54
CA VAL A 302 12.79 -17.17 -4.87
C VAL A 302 12.62 -16.93 -3.38
N LYS A 303 13.15 -17.87 -2.61
CA LYS A 303 13.24 -17.82 -1.14
C LYS A 303 14.52 -17.14 -0.70
N SER A 304 15.65 -17.57 -1.28
CA SER A 304 16.95 -16.97 -0.99
C SER A 304 17.85 -16.97 -2.21
N VAL A 305 18.82 -16.05 -2.20
CA VAL A 305 19.82 -15.86 -3.24
C VAL A 305 21.19 -16.05 -2.60
N ARG A 306 21.95 -17.04 -3.06
CA ARG A 306 23.35 -17.23 -2.74
C ARG A 306 24.21 -16.60 -3.83
N ILE A 307 25.06 -15.68 -3.43
CA ILE A 307 25.98 -14.94 -4.29
C ILE A 307 27.40 -15.35 -3.93
N GLU A 308 28.17 -15.78 -4.91
CA GLU A 308 29.56 -16.19 -4.73
C GLU A 308 30.46 -15.35 -5.67
N ASP A 309 31.55 -14.81 -5.15
CA ASP A 309 32.52 -14.06 -5.93
C ASP A 309 33.59 -14.96 -6.59
N GLY A 310 34.44 -14.34 -7.40
CA GLY A 310 35.54 -15.04 -8.08
C GLY A 310 36.67 -15.51 -7.13
N PHE A 311 36.63 -15.12 -5.86
CA PHE A 311 37.62 -15.48 -4.83
C PHE A 311 37.11 -16.56 -3.87
N GLY A 312 35.90 -17.07 -4.08
CA GLY A 312 35.26 -18.12 -3.26
C GLY A 312 34.53 -17.60 -2.01
N LEU A 313 34.46 -16.28 -1.82
CA LEU A 313 33.61 -15.74 -0.77
C LEU A 313 32.16 -15.79 -1.21
N SER A 314 31.26 -16.14 -0.29
CA SER A 314 29.84 -16.22 -0.60
C SER A 314 28.96 -15.59 0.48
N LYS A 315 27.78 -15.11 0.05
CA LYS A 315 26.77 -14.55 0.93
C LYS A 315 25.39 -15.03 0.50
N THR A 316 24.59 -15.47 1.46
CA THR A 316 23.18 -15.81 1.22
C THR A 316 22.30 -14.75 1.85
N VAL A 317 21.34 -14.25 1.08
CA VAL A 317 20.35 -13.26 1.53
C VAL A 317 18.95 -13.74 1.17
N THR A 318 17.92 -13.29 1.90
CA THR A 318 16.55 -13.55 1.51
C THR A 318 16.22 -12.82 0.19
N ALA A 319 15.28 -13.37 -0.59
CA ALA A 319 14.83 -12.71 -1.83
C ALA A 319 14.33 -11.28 -1.56
N ARG A 320 13.62 -11.05 -0.45
CA ARG A 320 13.18 -9.71 -0.04
C ARG A 320 14.35 -8.75 0.13
N THR A 321 15.40 -9.17 0.83
CA THR A 321 16.62 -8.35 1.00
C THR A 321 17.31 -8.10 -0.34
N PHE A 322 17.38 -9.10 -1.21
CA PHE A 322 17.97 -8.99 -2.53
C PHE A 322 17.20 -7.99 -3.39
N VAL A 323 15.88 -8.16 -3.53
CA VAL A 323 14.99 -7.28 -4.30
C VAL A 323 15.07 -5.83 -3.79
N LYS A 324 15.01 -5.63 -2.46
CA LYS A 324 15.07 -4.30 -1.85
C LYS A 324 16.32 -3.50 -2.20
N LYS A 325 17.45 -4.16 -2.49
CA LYS A 325 18.70 -3.48 -2.91
C LYS A 325 18.59 -2.86 -4.31
N PHE A 326 17.70 -3.35 -5.14
CA PHE A 326 17.55 -2.94 -6.53
C PHE A 326 16.16 -2.37 -6.85
N TYR A 327 15.25 -2.36 -5.87
CA TYR A 327 13.91 -1.81 -6.05
C TYR A 327 13.95 -0.27 -6.07
N PRO A 328 13.33 0.38 -7.06
CA PRO A 328 13.38 1.83 -7.21
C PRO A 328 12.37 2.52 -6.29
N PHE A 329 12.62 2.55 -4.98
CA PHE A 329 11.75 3.25 -4.04
C PHE A 329 11.55 4.72 -4.43
N GLY A 330 10.28 5.14 -4.52
CA GLY A 330 9.90 6.53 -4.79
C GLY A 330 10.16 7.02 -6.22
N GLN A 331 10.53 6.12 -7.16
CA GLN A 331 10.72 6.46 -8.56
C GLN A 331 9.61 5.85 -9.41
N PRO A 332 9.23 6.45 -10.56
CA PRO A 332 8.34 5.83 -11.53
C PRO A 332 8.88 4.46 -11.93
N ILE A 333 7.99 3.49 -12.17
CA ILE A 333 8.37 2.14 -12.58
C ILE A 333 9.18 2.25 -13.87
N GLN A 334 10.45 1.93 -13.78
CA GLN A 334 11.31 1.85 -14.94
C GLN A 334 11.24 0.44 -15.54
N LYS A 335 11.30 0.36 -16.86
CA LYS A 335 11.28 -0.92 -17.63
C LYS A 335 12.31 -1.95 -17.16
N PHE A 336 13.26 -1.56 -16.33
CA PHE A 336 14.41 -2.35 -15.85
C PHE A 336 14.49 -2.40 -14.31
N ALA A 337 13.37 -2.28 -13.61
CA ALA A 337 13.35 -2.38 -12.15
C ALA A 337 13.20 -3.85 -11.69
N PHE A 338 13.71 -4.13 -10.49
CA PHE A 338 13.49 -5.40 -9.81
C PHE A 338 12.15 -5.34 -9.07
N LEU A 339 11.07 -5.91 -9.62
CA LEU A 339 9.71 -5.69 -9.12
C LEU A 339 9.22 -6.71 -8.10
N GLY A 340 9.83 -7.90 -8.04
CA GLY A 340 9.36 -8.94 -7.13
C GLY A 340 10.31 -10.11 -7.01
N SER A 341 9.93 -11.13 -6.24
CA SER A 341 10.73 -12.29 -5.92
C SER A 341 10.55 -13.49 -6.88
N PHE A 342 9.77 -13.34 -7.94
CA PHE A 342 9.53 -14.38 -8.92
C PHE A 342 10.44 -14.18 -10.15
N PHE A 343 11.65 -14.76 -10.12
CA PHE A 343 12.65 -14.57 -11.19
C PHE A 343 13.58 -15.76 -11.37
N GLU A 344 14.19 -15.81 -12.56
CA GLU A 344 15.32 -16.65 -12.94
C GLU A 344 16.55 -15.79 -13.12
N THR A 345 17.73 -16.41 -13.12
CA THR A 345 18.98 -15.71 -13.39
C THR A 345 19.88 -16.51 -14.33
N ARG A 346 20.61 -15.79 -15.18
CA ARG A 346 21.68 -16.36 -16.00
C ARG A 346 22.85 -15.39 -16.08
N LYS A 347 24.05 -15.94 -16.17
CA LYS A 347 25.27 -15.18 -16.42
C LYS A 347 25.58 -15.22 -17.92
N ILE A 348 25.95 -14.04 -18.48
CA ILE A 348 26.50 -13.95 -19.82
C ILE A 348 27.95 -13.49 -19.68
N ALA A 349 28.88 -14.27 -20.27
CA ALA A 349 30.25 -13.83 -20.43
C ALA A 349 30.28 -12.67 -21.43
N THR A 350 30.82 -11.53 -21.04
CA THR A 350 30.98 -10.38 -21.95
C THR A 350 32.21 -10.61 -22.81
N SER A 351 32.03 -10.74 -24.12
CA SER A 351 33.10 -10.47 -25.05
C SER A 351 33.36 -8.95 -25.08
N PRO A 352 34.60 -8.47 -25.16
CA PRO A 352 34.91 -7.05 -25.34
C PRO A 352 34.13 -6.42 -26.50
N ASP A 353 33.85 -7.18 -27.55
CA ASP A 353 33.11 -6.76 -28.74
C ASP A 353 31.61 -6.46 -28.49
N LEU A 354 30.99 -6.99 -27.43
CA LEU A 354 29.61 -6.70 -27.10
C LEU A 354 29.40 -5.26 -26.58
N PHE A 355 30.43 -4.68 -25.99
CA PHE A 355 30.41 -3.28 -25.53
C PHE A 355 30.98 -2.28 -26.55
N SER A 356 31.78 -2.74 -27.52
CA SER A 356 32.45 -1.87 -28.47
C SER A 356 31.72 -1.67 -29.79
N LYS A 357 30.78 -2.55 -30.16
CA LYS A 357 29.98 -2.43 -31.40
C LYS A 357 28.52 -2.10 -31.08
N SER A 358 28.27 -0.83 -30.88
CA SER A 358 27.03 -0.08 -31.24
C SER A 358 25.65 -0.66 -30.91
N GLY A 359 25.50 -1.70 -30.13
CA GLY A 359 24.19 -2.34 -29.93
C GLY A 359 23.67 -2.32 -28.48
N LEU A 360 24.57 -2.37 -27.51
CA LEU A 360 24.11 -2.49 -26.11
C LEU A 360 23.42 -1.23 -25.56
N PRO A 361 23.83 0.03 -25.87
CA PRO A 361 23.11 1.20 -25.42
C PRO A 361 21.67 1.26 -25.97
N ALA A 362 21.46 0.91 -27.23
CA ALA A 362 20.14 0.89 -27.84
C ALA A 362 19.29 -0.32 -27.36
N PHE A 363 19.91 -1.47 -27.09
CA PHE A 363 19.25 -2.67 -26.58
C PHE A 363 18.97 -2.58 -25.09
N LEU A 364 19.81 -1.90 -24.31
CA LEU A 364 19.63 -1.70 -22.87
C LEU A 364 18.79 -0.48 -22.52
N GLY A 365 18.44 0.38 -23.47
CA GLY A 365 17.64 1.58 -23.24
C GLY A 365 18.32 2.62 -22.33
N PHE A 366 19.64 2.58 -22.18
CA PHE A 366 20.40 3.56 -21.41
C PHE A 366 20.51 4.87 -22.19
N GLN A 367 19.57 5.79 -21.97
CA GLN A 367 19.85 7.22 -22.16
C GLN A 367 20.47 7.74 -20.86
N GLU A 368 21.66 8.35 -20.96
CA GLU A 368 22.44 8.88 -19.81
C GLU A 368 21.69 9.88 -18.92
N LYS A 369 20.53 10.37 -19.35
CA LYS A 369 19.70 11.36 -18.64
C LYS A 369 18.68 10.77 -17.66
N GLU A 370 18.46 9.44 -17.65
CA GLU A 370 17.40 8.81 -16.82
C GLU A 370 17.95 7.98 -15.65
N GLN A 371 19.22 8.08 -15.34
CA GLN A 371 19.84 7.37 -14.24
C GLN A 371 19.66 8.13 -12.92
N GLY A 372 18.89 7.55 -11.99
CA GLY A 372 18.76 8.08 -10.63
C GLY A 372 20.13 8.16 -9.90
N PRO A 373 20.25 8.93 -8.80
CA PRO A 373 21.50 9.25 -8.12
C PRO A 373 22.38 8.08 -7.73
N LEU A 374 21.80 6.89 -7.55
CA LEU A 374 22.52 5.67 -7.15
C LEU A 374 23.31 5.09 -8.34
N LEU A 375 22.73 5.04 -9.54
CA LEU A 375 23.40 4.52 -10.73
C LEU A 375 24.44 5.49 -11.27
N SER A 376 24.23 6.81 -11.15
CA SER A 376 25.21 7.81 -11.53
C SER A 376 26.47 7.80 -10.63
N LYS A 377 26.33 7.54 -9.33
CA LYS A 377 27.48 7.34 -8.44
C LYS A 377 28.27 6.07 -8.77
N ILE A 378 27.58 5.00 -9.18
CA ILE A 378 28.22 3.74 -9.57
C ILE A 378 28.95 3.89 -10.91
N SER A 379 28.40 4.66 -11.85
CA SER A 379 29.03 4.98 -13.14
C SER A 379 30.28 5.86 -13.01
N SER A 380 30.30 6.81 -12.06
CA SER A 380 31.43 7.75 -11.90
C SER A 380 32.66 7.12 -11.22
N THR A 381 32.46 6.06 -10.41
CA THR A 381 33.60 5.31 -9.81
C THR A 381 34.19 4.25 -10.74
N ALA A 382 33.55 3.94 -11.86
CA ALA A 382 34.03 2.99 -12.87
C ALA A 382 34.93 3.62 -13.96
N ARG A 383 35.27 4.91 -13.90
CA ARG A 383 36.24 5.55 -14.77
C ARG A 383 37.67 5.30 -14.30
N GLY A 384 38.12 4.04 -14.36
CA GLY A 384 39.53 3.69 -14.42
C GLY A 384 40.02 3.67 -15.86
N PRO A 385 41.34 3.64 -16.11
CA PRO A 385 41.92 3.83 -17.43
C PRO A 385 41.39 2.84 -18.47
N SER A 386 41.11 3.31 -19.64
CA SER A 386 40.40 2.73 -20.78
C SER A 386 41.12 1.57 -21.51
N SER A 387 41.62 0.57 -20.80
CA SER A 387 42.23 -0.62 -21.39
C SER A 387 42.17 -1.92 -20.61
N VAL A 388 41.22 -2.05 -19.66
CA VAL A 388 41.03 -3.34 -18.97
C VAL A 388 39.78 -4.01 -19.55
N SER A 389 40.00 -5.08 -20.33
CA SER A 389 38.96 -6.05 -20.68
C SER A 389 38.27 -6.49 -19.38
N GLN A 390 36.95 -6.24 -19.25
CA GLN A 390 36.15 -6.62 -18.07
C GLN A 390 35.88 -8.14 -18.11
N PRO A 391 36.64 -8.99 -17.40
CA PRO A 391 36.53 -10.44 -17.52
C PRO A 391 35.31 -11.04 -16.79
N PHE A 392 34.47 -10.20 -16.14
CA PHE A 392 33.56 -10.68 -15.12
C PHE A 392 32.13 -10.97 -15.59
N GLY A 393 31.72 -10.52 -16.79
CA GLY A 393 30.38 -10.74 -17.33
C GLY A 393 29.26 -9.93 -16.67
N VAL A 394 28.04 -10.18 -17.10
CA VAL A 394 26.81 -9.59 -16.58
C VAL A 394 25.85 -10.68 -16.12
N PHE A 395 25.04 -10.37 -15.12
CA PHE A 395 23.91 -11.19 -14.69
C PHE A 395 22.62 -10.58 -15.23
N ILE A 396 21.79 -11.43 -15.82
CA ILE A 396 20.45 -11.10 -16.27
C ILE A 396 19.47 -11.80 -15.34
N PHE A 397 18.55 -11.04 -14.79
CA PHE A 397 17.42 -11.51 -14.02
C PHE A 397 16.16 -11.29 -14.84
N ASP A 398 15.52 -12.39 -15.23
CA ASP A 398 14.24 -12.38 -15.92
C ASP A 398 13.14 -12.73 -14.92
N GLY A 399 12.24 -11.80 -14.66
CA GLY A 399 11.22 -11.99 -13.65
C GLY A 399 9.81 -11.69 -14.15
N ARG A 400 8.85 -12.08 -13.31
CA ARG A 400 7.43 -11.85 -13.51
C ARG A 400 6.74 -11.50 -12.19
N GLY A 401 5.64 -10.77 -12.29
CA GLY A 401 4.91 -10.29 -11.13
C GLY A 401 5.56 -9.08 -10.46
N TRP A 402 4.76 -8.41 -9.64
CA TRP A 402 5.13 -7.23 -8.89
C TRP A 402 4.60 -7.33 -7.46
N GLY A 403 5.49 -7.15 -6.47
CA GLY A 403 5.19 -7.26 -5.05
C GLY A 403 5.40 -8.66 -4.48
N HIS A 404 4.79 -8.92 -3.34
CA HIS A 404 4.98 -10.17 -2.60
C HIS A 404 4.20 -11.37 -3.16
N GLY A 405 3.14 -11.13 -3.93
CA GLY A 405 2.32 -12.17 -4.57
C GLY A 405 1.36 -12.91 -3.65
N VAL A 406 1.18 -12.49 -2.40
CA VAL A 406 0.25 -13.12 -1.46
C VAL A 406 -1.14 -12.52 -1.60
N GLY A 407 -2.17 -13.35 -1.50
CA GLY A 407 -3.56 -12.94 -1.57
C GLY A 407 -3.98 -12.49 -2.97
N MET A 408 -4.85 -11.48 -3.06
CA MET A 408 -5.41 -11.04 -4.33
C MET A 408 -4.39 -10.33 -5.21
N SER A 409 -4.20 -10.83 -6.45
CA SER A 409 -3.47 -10.12 -7.49
C SER A 409 -4.36 -9.03 -8.09
N GLN A 410 -3.95 -7.77 -8.01
CA GLN A 410 -4.73 -6.65 -8.53
C GLN A 410 -4.93 -6.76 -10.04
N TRP A 411 -3.87 -7.06 -10.80
CA TRP A 411 -3.96 -7.28 -12.24
C TRP A 411 -4.76 -8.54 -12.61
N GLY A 412 -4.64 -9.63 -11.83
CA GLY A 412 -5.46 -10.82 -12.03
C GLY A 412 -6.95 -10.55 -11.78
N ALA A 413 -7.29 -9.83 -10.71
CA ALA A 413 -8.65 -9.39 -10.42
C ALA A 413 -9.21 -8.49 -11.54
N TYR A 414 -8.37 -7.58 -12.08
CA TYR A 414 -8.74 -6.75 -13.22
C TYR A 414 -9.10 -7.60 -14.45
N HIS A 415 -8.26 -8.57 -14.79
CA HIS A 415 -8.52 -9.47 -15.93
C HIS A 415 -9.77 -10.34 -15.70
N MET A 416 -9.96 -10.87 -14.48
CA MET A 416 -11.21 -11.59 -14.16
C MET A 416 -12.43 -10.70 -14.35
N SER A 417 -12.39 -9.44 -13.94
CA SER A 417 -13.47 -8.48 -14.17
C SER A 417 -13.74 -8.27 -15.67
N GLN A 418 -12.70 -8.16 -16.50
CA GLN A 418 -12.84 -8.06 -17.96
C GLN A 418 -13.46 -9.31 -18.60
N LEU A 419 -13.22 -10.49 -18.01
CA LEU A 419 -13.81 -11.76 -18.40
C LEU A 419 -15.26 -11.96 -17.92
N GLY A 420 -15.80 -10.99 -17.16
CA GLY A 420 -17.18 -10.98 -16.68
C GLY A 420 -17.40 -11.59 -15.29
N TYR A 421 -16.33 -11.94 -14.56
CA TYR A 421 -16.45 -12.35 -13.16
C TYR A 421 -16.88 -11.17 -12.27
N ASN A 422 -17.83 -11.40 -11.38
CA ASN A 422 -18.21 -10.39 -10.38
C ASN A 422 -17.24 -10.40 -9.20
N TYR A 423 -17.27 -9.34 -8.38
CA TYR A 423 -16.34 -9.16 -7.26
C TYR A 423 -16.38 -10.30 -6.23
N LYS A 424 -17.51 -10.99 -6.05
CA LYS A 424 -17.62 -12.12 -5.11
C LYS A 424 -16.88 -13.35 -5.64
N GLU A 425 -16.97 -13.59 -6.93
CA GLU A 425 -16.22 -14.67 -7.60
C GLU A 425 -14.72 -14.38 -7.58
N ILE A 426 -14.31 -13.12 -7.80
CA ILE A 426 -12.93 -12.66 -7.70
C ILE A 426 -12.40 -12.91 -6.27
N LEU A 427 -13.11 -12.45 -5.26
CA LEU A 427 -12.71 -12.64 -3.85
C LEU A 427 -12.64 -14.13 -3.48
N SER A 428 -13.61 -14.93 -3.91
CA SER A 428 -13.63 -16.39 -3.66
C SER A 428 -12.48 -17.13 -4.33
N PHE A 429 -11.98 -16.62 -5.46
CA PHE A 429 -10.83 -17.20 -6.13
C PHE A 429 -9.52 -16.97 -5.36
N TYR A 430 -9.34 -15.77 -4.80
CA TYR A 430 -8.08 -15.40 -4.13
C TYR A 430 -8.04 -15.72 -2.64
N TYR A 431 -9.18 -15.78 -1.95
CA TYR A 431 -9.23 -15.99 -0.51
C TYR A 431 -10.00 -17.27 -0.17
N ASN A 432 -9.27 -18.28 0.29
CA ASN A 432 -9.85 -19.58 0.60
C ASN A 432 -10.63 -19.54 1.92
N SER A 433 -11.62 -20.44 2.04
CA SER A 433 -12.39 -20.66 3.29
C SER A 433 -12.95 -19.36 3.87
N THR A 434 -13.54 -18.53 3.01
CA THR A 434 -14.09 -17.22 3.40
C THR A 434 -15.51 -17.01 2.88
N PHE A 435 -16.22 -16.11 3.52
CA PHE A 435 -17.50 -15.60 3.02
C PHE A 435 -17.63 -14.10 3.31
N LEU A 436 -18.51 -13.43 2.55
CA LEU A 436 -18.84 -12.04 2.76
C LEU A 436 -19.81 -11.88 3.94
N SER A 437 -19.50 -10.94 4.83
CA SER A 437 -20.32 -10.56 5.97
C SER A 437 -20.49 -9.04 6.01
N LYS A 438 -21.58 -8.59 6.65
CA LYS A 438 -21.77 -7.19 7.06
C LYS A 438 -21.84 -7.19 8.58
N PRO A 439 -20.82 -6.70 9.28
CA PRO A 439 -20.77 -6.69 10.73
C PRO A 439 -21.78 -5.74 11.38
#